data_92c168c21887af9a1ec08ec5e8701622
#
_entry.id   92c168c21887af9a1ec08ec5e8701622
#
_cell.length_a   1.000
_cell.length_b   1.000
_cell.length_c   1.000
_cell.angle_alpha   90.00
_cell.angle_beta   90.00
_cell.angle_gamma   90.00
#
_symmetry.space_group_name_H-M   'P 1'
#
loop_
_entity.id
_entity.type
_entity.pdbx_description
1 polymer ?
#
loop_
_entity_poly.entity_id
_entity_poly.type
_entity_poly.pdbx_seq_one_letter_code
_entity_poly.pdbx_strand_id
1 'polypeptide(L)'
;MFVFDEKMADLVLGYCRDRLALDPVPLDYGGYAASSPTSLREVLAGLISAEGNDPARVMELFADHLATAVISADSPRFLSFIPAAPTKASLLFDMVVSSGSLHGTSWLEAAGAVAAENQVLGILAGLAGLPKGAGGCFVSGGSAANLSALMVGRDTAARRGHATQRPRVACTEEAHSSVGKALRVLGVEPFLVSAVDHRLRGDVLEAALSSGQPGAADVVGVVATAGTTNAGLIDDLAGVGAVARQRGLWFHVDGAYGCGALFSPAARPLFDGIELADSFVVDPHKWLFAPFDCAALIYRQPSLAKAVHTQDAAYLDVIHEALPGAVGADGAAGADGTEEGEENDVGDVPWNPTDYAYHLSRRARGLPLWFSLAVHGTDAYGDAVETVLANARAAAAIVSATPYLELVREPTLSIVLFRRNGWSRADYEAWSARLLTDQVAFVTSTTWEGVPAARLALLHPDTTTDIVHEIVETMA
;
A
#
# COMPACT_ATOMS: atom_id res chain seq x y z
N MET A 1 20.03 -8.72 30.44
CA MET A 1 19.52 -8.56 29.09
C MET A 1 18.03 -8.95 28.99
N PHE A 2 17.59 -10.09 29.54
CA PHE A 2 16.21 -10.59 29.40
C PHE A 2 15.31 -10.29 30.62
N VAL A 3 15.72 -9.42 31.52
CA VAL A 3 14.94 -9.01 32.68
C VAL A 3 14.26 -7.68 32.37
N PHE A 4 12.99 -7.56 32.74
CA PHE A 4 12.24 -6.31 32.60
C PHE A 4 12.88 -5.24 33.49
N ASP A 5 13.18 -4.09 32.90
CA ASP A 5 13.76 -2.93 33.60
C ASP A 5 12.70 -1.82 33.61
N GLU A 6 12.18 -1.52 34.78
CA GLU A 6 11.11 -0.57 35.01
C GLU A 6 11.52 0.86 34.63
N LYS A 7 12.78 1.25 34.93
CA LYS A 7 13.29 2.58 34.57
C LYS A 7 13.43 2.75 33.06
N MET A 8 13.93 1.73 32.37
CA MET A 8 14.03 1.74 30.92
C MET A 8 12.62 1.76 30.28
N ALA A 9 11.66 1.01 30.83
CA ALA A 9 10.28 1.02 30.35
C ALA A 9 9.66 2.41 30.52
N ASP A 10 9.82 3.07 31.67
CA ASP A 10 9.30 4.42 31.92
C ASP A 10 9.87 5.44 30.93
N LEU A 11 11.17 5.38 30.63
CA LEU A 11 11.82 6.25 29.65
C LEU A 11 11.22 6.07 28.25
N VAL A 12 11.13 4.82 27.77
CA VAL A 12 10.63 4.52 26.43
C VAL A 12 9.14 4.84 26.29
N LEU A 13 8.32 4.43 27.25
CA LEU A 13 6.89 4.70 27.25
C LEU A 13 6.58 6.18 27.45
N GLY A 14 7.40 6.89 28.24
CA GLY A 14 7.34 8.34 28.38
C GLY A 14 7.52 9.02 27.03
N TYR A 15 8.61 8.73 26.32
CA TYR A 15 8.86 9.24 24.97
C TYR A 15 7.70 8.93 24.00
N CYS A 16 7.21 7.69 24.00
CA CYS A 16 6.10 7.31 23.11
C CYS A 16 4.83 8.11 23.42
N ARG A 17 4.52 8.31 24.71
CA ARG A 17 3.36 9.10 25.13
C ARG A 17 3.46 10.54 24.67
N ASP A 18 4.63 11.16 24.88
CA ASP A 18 4.86 12.56 24.51
C ASP A 18 4.77 12.74 22.99
N ARG A 19 5.35 11.80 22.21
CA ARG A 19 5.25 11.81 20.76
C ARG A 19 3.81 11.64 20.25
N LEU A 20 3.04 10.72 20.86
CA LEU A 20 1.65 10.48 20.51
C LEU A 20 0.71 11.63 20.90
N ALA A 21 1.08 12.42 21.91
CA ALA A 21 0.31 13.57 22.38
C ALA A 21 0.42 14.79 21.44
N LEU A 22 1.36 14.79 20.50
CA LEU A 22 1.51 15.90 19.56
C LEU A 22 0.28 16.03 18.65
N ASP A 23 -0.28 17.25 18.59
CA ASP A 23 -1.42 17.60 17.77
C ASP A 23 -1.43 19.11 17.44
N PRO A 24 -1.22 19.54 16.19
CA PRO A 24 -0.76 18.70 15.07
C PRO A 24 0.68 18.21 15.23
N VAL A 25 1.01 17.11 14.56
CA VAL A 25 2.39 16.63 14.48
C VAL A 25 3.20 17.62 13.65
N PRO A 26 4.33 18.14 14.15
CA PRO A 26 5.18 19.05 13.38
C PRO A 26 5.81 18.32 12.18
N LEU A 27 6.11 19.07 11.12
CA LEU A 27 6.73 18.51 9.94
C LEU A 27 8.17 18.05 10.20
N ASP A 28 8.93 18.87 10.89
CA ASP A 28 10.32 18.63 11.27
C ASP A 28 10.52 19.14 12.70
N TYR A 29 11.31 18.43 13.48
CA TYR A 29 11.67 18.80 14.86
C TYR A 29 12.88 19.75 14.93
N GLY A 30 13.23 20.43 13.80
CA GLY A 30 14.31 21.41 13.72
C GLY A 30 15.70 20.82 13.50
N GLY A 31 15.81 19.50 13.36
CA GLY A 31 17.08 18.81 13.20
C GLY A 31 17.38 18.31 11.80
N TYR A 32 16.38 18.14 10.94
CA TYR A 32 16.58 17.53 9.63
C TYR A 32 17.53 18.34 8.72
N ALA A 33 17.30 19.65 8.61
CA ALA A 33 18.14 20.53 7.77
C ALA A 33 19.59 20.63 8.28
N ALA A 34 19.81 20.44 9.58
CA ALA A 34 21.14 20.43 10.21
C ALA A 34 21.82 19.05 10.15
N SER A 35 21.08 17.99 9.80
CA SER A 35 21.56 16.61 9.81
C SER A 35 22.29 16.27 8.52
N SER A 36 23.55 15.91 8.63
CA SER A 36 24.35 15.39 7.53
C SER A 36 24.76 13.94 7.78
N PRO A 37 25.07 13.14 6.75
CA PRO A 37 25.60 11.80 6.95
C PRO A 37 26.87 11.76 7.82
N THR A 38 27.65 12.84 7.83
CA THR A 38 28.87 12.95 8.65
C THR A 38 28.50 13.26 10.09
N SER A 39 27.66 14.27 10.37
CA SER A 39 27.25 14.63 11.73
C SER A 39 26.54 13.48 12.44
N LEU A 40 25.65 12.77 11.75
CA LEU A 40 24.97 11.60 12.34
C LEU A 40 25.92 10.43 12.63
N ARG A 41 26.94 10.20 11.76
CA ARG A 41 27.99 9.19 12.04
C ARG A 41 28.84 9.57 13.25
N GLU A 42 29.15 10.85 13.44
CA GLU A 42 29.90 11.34 14.60
C GLU A 42 29.10 11.15 15.90
N VAL A 43 27.80 11.47 15.89
CA VAL A 43 26.89 11.24 17.02
C VAL A 43 26.83 9.75 17.40
N LEU A 44 26.83 8.85 16.44
CA LEU A 44 26.75 7.40 16.65
C LEU A 44 28.09 6.75 16.93
N ALA A 45 29.22 7.47 16.80
CA ALA A 45 30.54 6.89 16.92
C ALA A 45 30.78 6.30 18.31
N GLY A 46 31.11 5.02 18.36
CA GLY A 46 31.42 4.29 19.58
C GLY A 46 30.20 3.95 20.47
N LEU A 47 28.97 4.28 20.05
CA LEU A 47 27.76 3.97 20.81
C LEU A 47 27.57 2.45 20.99
N ILE A 48 27.73 1.69 19.90
CA ILE A 48 27.68 0.24 19.95
C ILE A 48 29.09 -0.29 20.17
N SER A 49 29.35 -0.87 21.33
CA SER A 49 30.64 -1.41 21.74
C SER A 49 30.49 -2.72 22.50
N ALA A 50 31.60 -3.29 22.94
CA ALA A 50 31.58 -4.51 23.76
C ALA A 50 30.88 -4.26 25.12
N GLU A 51 30.97 -3.04 25.64
CA GLU A 51 30.28 -2.60 26.83
C GLU A 51 28.95 -1.93 26.47
N GLY A 52 27.92 -2.07 27.32
CA GLY A 52 26.64 -1.42 27.14
C GLY A 52 26.66 0.05 27.54
N ASN A 53 25.58 0.76 27.25
CA ASN A 53 25.35 2.15 27.65
C ASN A 53 24.19 2.25 28.64
N ASP A 54 24.14 3.38 29.37
CA ASP A 54 22.98 3.75 30.16
C ASP A 54 21.77 3.99 29.24
N PRO A 55 20.61 3.35 29.47
CA PRO A 55 19.41 3.54 28.67
C PRO A 55 18.98 5.00 28.55
N ALA A 56 19.12 5.82 29.59
CA ALA A 56 18.77 7.23 29.55
C ALA A 56 19.62 7.99 28.52
N ARG A 57 20.93 7.76 28.52
CA ARG A 57 21.84 8.34 27.54
C ARG A 57 21.48 7.93 26.09
N VAL A 58 21.12 6.68 25.88
CA VAL A 58 20.71 6.20 24.54
C VAL A 58 19.42 6.85 24.10
N MET A 59 18.45 7.00 25.01
CA MET A 59 17.18 7.67 24.74
C MET A 59 17.35 9.18 24.48
N GLU A 60 18.19 9.87 25.23
CA GLU A 60 18.56 11.27 24.99
C GLU A 60 19.18 11.43 23.59
N LEU A 61 20.18 10.60 23.27
CA LEU A 61 20.81 10.63 21.93
C LEU A 61 19.77 10.40 20.82
N PHE A 62 18.88 9.43 21.00
CA PHE A 62 17.82 9.17 20.04
C PHE A 62 16.88 10.38 19.90
N ALA A 63 16.39 10.91 21.02
CA ALA A 63 15.42 12.00 21.04
C ALA A 63 16.02 13.30 20.44
N ASP A 64 17.26 13.64 20.83
CA ASP A 64 17.87 14.93 20.50
C ASP A 64 18.50 14.95 19.08
N HIS A 65 18.92 13.79 18.57
CA HIS A 65 19.68 13.75 17.32
C HIS A 65 19.04 12.87 16.23
N LEU A 66 18.53 11.69 16.56
CA LEU A 66 18.02 10.78 15.54
C LEU A 66 16.55 11.05 15.21
N ALA A 67 15.72 11.25 16.21
CA ALA A 67 14.30 11.56 16.03
C ALA A 67 14.09 12.93 15.40
N THR A 68 14.96 13.89 15.71
CA THR A 68 14.93 15.25 15.11
C THR A 68 15.43 15.28 13.66
N ALA A 69 16.16 14.27 13.23
CA ALA A 69 16.65 14.14 11.85
C ALA A 69 15.65 13.43 10.92
N VAL A 70 14.35 13.55 11.19
CA VAL A 70 13.26 12.91 10.45
C VAL A 70 12.24 13.94 10.00
N ILE A 71 11.80 13.83 8.73
CA ILE A 71 10.59 14.53 8.26
C ILE A 71 9.39 13.65 8.62
N SER A 72 8.46 14.16 9.41
CA SER A 72 7.33 13.39 9.96
C SER A 72 6.28 13.13 8.88
N ALA A 73 6.22 11.88 8.39
CA ALA A 73 5.25 11.47 7.37
C ALA A 73 3.79 11.55 7.86
N ASP A 74 3.57 11.58 9.16
CA ASP A 74 2.27 11.74 9.82
C ASP A 74 1.91 13.22 10.14
N SER A 75 2.68 14.17 9.62
CA SER A 75 2.34 15.58 9.68
C SER A 75 1.31 15.94 8.60
N PRO A 76 0.28 16.77 8.89
CA PRO A 76 -0.64 17.29 7.87
C PRO A 76 0.03 18.18 6.82
N ARG A 77 1.29 18.55 7.04
CA ARG A 77 2.13 19.36 6.13
C ARG A 77 3.08 18.50 5.28
N PHE A 78 3.01 17.17 5.41
CA PHE A 78 3.76 16.24 4.55
C PHE A 78 2.92 15.90 3.31
N LEU A 79 3.22 16.52 2.17
CA LEU A 79 2.42 16.45 0.95
C LEU A 79 3.18 15.83 -0.24
N SER A 80 4.29 15.13 0.07
CA SER A 80 5.13 14.44 -0.92
C SER A 80 4.90 12.94 -0.92
N PHE A 81 5.37 12.26 -1.95
CA PHE A 81 5.20 10.81 -2.13
C PHE A 81 3.72 10.39 -2.02
N ILE A 82 3.42 9.38 -1.26
CA ILE A 82 2.10 9.02 -0.76
C ILE A 82 2.27 8.82 0.75
N PRO A 83 2.02 9.86 1.57
CA PRO A 83 2.27 9.83 3.00
C PRO A 83 1.30 8.91 3.74
N ALA A 84 1.63 8.64 5.00
CA ALA A 84 0.76 7.93 5.93
C ALA A 84 0.28 8.93 7.01
N ALA A 85 -0.99 8.80 7.39
CA ALA A 85 -1.58 9.56 8.49
C ALA A 85 -2.18 8.58 9.51
N PRO A 86 -1.36 7.79 10.25
CA PRO A 86 -1.86 6.73 11.10
C PRO A 86 -2.72 7.28 12.23
N THR A 87 -3.85 6.61 12.52
CA THR A 87 -4.65 6.95 13.70
C THR A 87 -3.86 6.71 14.97
N LYS A 88 -4.14 7.48 16.01
CA LYS A 88 -3.51 7.25 17.33
C LYS A 88 -3.83 5.84 17.86
N ALA A 89 -5.02 5.32 17.58
CA ALA A 89 -5.41 3.95 17.93
C ALA A 89 -4.52 2.91 17.25
N SER A 90 -4.25 3.05 15.95
CA SER A 90 -3.38 2.13 15.22
C SER A 90 -1.94 2.17 15.73
N LEU A 91 -1.40 3.36 16.03
CA LEU A 91 -0.05 3.51 16.60
C LEU A 91 0.06 2.87 17.98
N LEU A 92 -0.93 3.09 18.87
CA LEU A 92 -0.96 2.47 20.19
C LEU A 92 -1.02 0.95 20.10
N PHE A 93 -1.83 0.41 19.19
CA PHE A 93 -1.93 -1.04 19.03
C PHE A 93 -0.71 -1.66 18.36
N ASP A 94 0.03 -0.90 17.56
CA ASP A 94 1.32 -1.33 17.01
C ASP A 94 2.35 -1.60 18.12
N MET A 95 2.32 -0.81 19.20
CA MET A 95 3.13 -1.07 20.41
C MET A 95 2.73 -2.40 21.06
N VAL A 96 1.43 -2.74 21.11
CA VAL A 96 0.96 -4.04 21.61
C VAL A 96 1.51 -5.18 20.77
N VAL A 97 1.42 -5.09 19.44
CA VAL A 97 1.97 -6.10 18.52
C VAL A 97 3.47 -6.29 18.71
N SER A 98 4.21 -5.19 18.92
CA SER A 98 5.66 -5.23 19.18
C SER A 98 5.99 -5.85 20.53
N SER A 99 5.24 -5.49 21.58
CA SER A 99 5.48 -6.00 22.95
C SER A 99 5.25 -7.52 23.05
N GLY A 100 4.28 -8.06 22.29
CA GLY A 100 4.00 -9.48 22.23
C GLY A 100 4.91 -10.24 21.26
N SER A 101 5.74 -9.54 20.47
CA SER A 101 6.54 -10.14 19.38
C SER A 101 5.72 -11.07 18.48
N LEU A 102 4.50 -10.65 18.12
CA LEU A 102 3.52 -11.51 17.47
C LEU A 102 4.00 -11.95 16.09
N HIS A 103 4.20 -13.25 15.95
CA HIS A 103 4.70 -13.92 14.76
C HIS A 103 3.53 -14.45 13.93
N GLY A 104 3.00 -13.62 13.02
CA GLY A 104 1.78 -13.90 12.26
C GLY A 104 1.99 -14.79 11.02
N THR A 105 2.81 -15.82 11.09
CA THR A 105 3.15 -16.69 9.94
C THR A 105 2.08 -17.72 9.65
N SER A 106 1.58 -18.39 10.68
CA SER A 106 0.62 -19.48 10.56
C SER A 106 -0.51 -19.37 11.58
N TRP A 107 -1.59 -20.09 11.32
CA TRP A 107 -2.67 -20.27 12.29
C TRP A 107 -2.18 -20.92 13.59
N LEU A 108 -1.33 -21.92 13.47
CA LEU A 108 -0.78 -22.63 14.62
C LEU A 108 -0.08 -21.68 15.61
N GLU A 109 0.68 -20.72 15.11
CA GLU A 109 1.46 -19.79 15.94
C GLU A 109 0.65 -18.62 16.44
N ALA A 110 -0.35 -18.16 15.69
CA ALA A 110 -1.01 -16.88 15.94
C ALA A 110 -2.47 -16.85 15.49
N ALA A 111 -3.26 -17.88 15.79
CA ALA A 111 -4.66 -18.00 15.37
C ALA A 111 -5.47 -16.71 15.59
N GLY A 112 -5.36 -16.07 16.77
CA GLY A 112 -6.08 -14.84 17.08
C GLY A 112 -5.66 -13.67 16.19
N ALA A 113 -4.38 -13.55 15.87
CA ALA A 113 -3.89 -12.50 14.98
C ALA A 113 -4.34 -12.76 13.52
N VAL A 114 -4.27 -14.01 13.07
CA VAL A 114 -4.71 -14.40 11.73
C VAL A 114 -6.21 -14.20 11.56
N ALA A 115 -7.02 -14.56 12.55
CA ALA A 115 -8.48 -14.35 12.53
C ALA A 115 -8.83 -12.85 12.42
N ALA A 116 -8.16 -11.99 13.19
CA ALA A 116 -8.35 -10.56 13.15
C ALA A 116 -7.91 -9.95 11.79
N GLU A 117 -6.78 -10.38 11.25
CA GLU A 117 -6.33 -9.96 9.92
C GLU A 117 -7.31 -10.40 8.82
N ASN A 118 -7.81 -11.63 8.88
CA ASN A 118 -8.79 -12.16 7.91
C ASN A 118 -10.11 -11.39 7.96
N GLN A 119 -10.55 -10.92 9.13
CA GLN A 119 -11.72 -10.04 9.22
C GLN A 119 -11.52 -8.76 8.41
N VAL A 120 -10.37 -8.12 8.50
CA VAL A 120 -10.06 -6.90 7.73
C VAL A 120 -9.97 -7.21 6.23
N LEU A 121 -9.30 -8.30 5.86
CA LEU A 121 -9.22 -8.74 4.46
C LEU A 121 -10.61 -9.01 3.87
N GLY A 122 -11.52 -9.61 4.65
CA GLY A 122 -12.92 -9.82 4.26
C GLY A 122 -13.69 -8.50 4.04
N ILE A 123 -13.46 -7.48 4.90
CA ILE A 123 -14.04 -6.14 4.72
C ILE A 123 -13.54 -5.52 3.41
N LEU A 124 -12.23 -5.54 3.16
CA LEU A 124 -11.64 -4.98 1.95
C LEU A 124 -12.10 -5.70 0.68
N ALA A 125 -12.19 -7.04 0.72
CA ALA A 125 -12.73 -7.84 -0.37
C ALA A 125 -14.21 -7.50 -0.65
N GLY A 126 -15.00 -7.32 0.40
CA GLY A 126 -16.41 -6.91 0.29
C GLY A 126 -16.58 -5.52 -0.32
N LEU A 127 -15.78 -4.53 0.10
CA LEU A 127 -15.78 -3.18 -0.49
C LEU A 127 -15.41 -3.20 -1.98
N ALA A 128 -14.52 -4.09 -2.39
CA ALA A 128 -14.17 -4.30 -3.79
C ALA A 128 -15.23 -5.10 -4.57
N GLY A 129 -16.24 -5.68 -3.90
CA GLY A 129 -17.25 -6.50 -4.57
C GLY A 129 -16.75 -7.89 -4.98
N LEU A 130 -15.69 -8.40 -4.35
CA LEU A 130 -15.22 -9.76 -4.60
C LEU A 130 -16.18 -10.80 -3.98
N PRO A 131 -16.19 -12.06 -4.50
CA PRO A 131 -17.07 -13.10 -4.00
C PRO A 131 -16.73 -13.48 -2.55
N LYS A 132 -17.70 -14.09 -1.86
CA LYS A 132 -17.45 -14.75 -0.58
C LYS A 132 -16.31 -15.76 -0.73
N GLY A 133 -15.43 -15.82 0.26
CA GLY A 133 -14.22 -16.67 0.21
C GLY A 133 -13.00 -16.02 -0.48
N ALA A 134 -13.12 -14.81 -1.05
CA ALA A 134 -11.95 -14.02 -1.39
C ALA A 134 -11.17 -13.65 -0.13
N GLY A 135 -9.84 -13.63 -0.23
CA GLY A 135 -8.96 -13.34 0.90
C GLY A 135 -7.50 -13.37 0.47
N GLY A 136 -6.61 -13.35 1.44
CA GLY A 136 -5.17 -13.28 1.15
C GLY A 136 -4.34 -13.10 2.41
N CYS A 137 -3.42 -12.15 2.40
CA CYS A 137 -2.60 -11.86 3.58
C CYS A 137 -2.10 -10.41 3.59
N PHE A 138 -1.64 -9.96 4.76
CA PHE A 138 -0.91 -8.71 4.86
C PHE A 138 0.58 -8.92 4.56
N VAL A 139 1.14 -8.03 3.76
CA VAL A 139 2.56 -7.97 3.36
C VAL A 139 3.16 -6.60 3.73
N SER A 140 4.46 -6.43 3.50
CA SER A 140 5.16 -5.19 3.90
C SER A 140 4.86 -3.97 3.02
N GLY A 141 4.24 -4.14 1.88
CA GLY A 141 3.94 -3.02 0.97
C GLY A 141 3.50 -3.49 -0.40
N GLY A 142 2.94 -2.58 -1.21
CA GLY A 142 2.47 -2.86 -2.57
C GLY A 142 3.51 -3.52 -3.46
N SER A 143 4.79 -3.23 -3.26
CA SER A 143 5.87 -3.91 -4.00
C SER A 143 5.93 -5.42 -3.74
N ALA A 144 5.75 -5.83 -2.49
CA ALA A 144 5.72 -7.25 -2.10
C ALA A 144 4.42 -7.91 -2.57
N ALA A 145 3.31 -7.18 -2.49
CA ALA A 145 2.02 -7.62 -3.00
C ALA A 145 2.03 -7.84 -4.51
N ASN A 146 2.51 -6.86 -5.28
CA ASN A 146 2.63 -6.96 -6.74
C ASN A 146 3.51 -8.16 -7.14
N LEU A 147 4.64 -8.36 -6.46
CA LEU A 147 5.51 -9.52 -6.73
C LEU A 147 4.77 -10.84 -6.50
N SER A 148 4.11 -10.98 -5.34
CA SER A 148 3.39 -12.22 -4.98
C SER A 148 2.21 -12.48 -5.92
N ALA A 149 1.40 -11.45 -6.22
CA ALA A 149 0.25 -11.58 -7.12
C ALA A 149 0.65 -11.96 -8.55
N LEU A 150 1.71 -11.35 -9.07
CA LEU A 150 2.20 -11.62 -10.43
C LEU A 150 2.88 -12.99 -10.53
N MET A 151 3.49 -13.49 -9.44
CA MET A 151 3.96 -14.85 -9.35
C MET A 151 2.80 -15.85 -9.49
N VAL A 152 1.69 -15.62 -8.76
CA VAL A 152 0.48 -16.45 -8.85
C VAL A 152 -0.10 -16.39 -10.26
N GLY A 153 -0.18 -15.20 -10.86
CA GLY A 153 -0.69 -15.02 -12.24
C GLY A 153 0.10 -15.81 -13.27
N ARG A 154 1.44 -15.69 -13.24
CA ARG A 154 2.34 -16.44 -14.12
C ARG A 154 2.16 -17.95 -13.98
N ASP A 155 2.19 -18.46 -12.76
CA ASP A 155 2.17 -19.90 -12.50
C ASP A 155 0.77 -20.49 -12.76
N THR A 156 -0.29 -19.72 -12.50
CA THR A 156 -1.67 -20.11 -12.82
C THR A 156 -1.86 -20.22 -14.34
N ALA A 157 -1.36 -19.26 -15.11
CA ALA A 157 -1.41 -19.31 -16.57
C ALA A 157 -0.70 -20.55 -17.10
N ALA A 158 0.49 -20.88 -16.60
CA ALA A 158 1.22 -22.08 -16.98
C ALA A 158 0.44 -23.36 -16.69
N ARG A 159 -0.20 -23.46 -15.51
CA ARG A 159 -1.05 -24.62 -15.13
C ARG A 159 -2.30 -24.76 -15.99
N ARG A 160 -2.84 -23.65 -16.50
CA ARG A 160 -4.01 -23.64 -17.43
C ARG A 160 -3.62 -23.93 -18.88
N GLY A 161 -2.37 -24.28 -19.15
CA GLY A 161 -1.89 -24.63 -20.49
C GLY A 161 -1.44 -23.44 -21.34
N HIS A 162 -1.39 -22.22 -20.77
CA HIS A 162 -0.81 -21.03 -21.39
C HIS A 162 0.70 -20.94 -21.11
N ALA A 163 1.40 -22.08 -21.15
CA ALA A 163 2.85 -22.10 -20.96
C ALA A 163 3.55 -21.49 -22.17
N THR A 164 4.25 -20.39 -21.97
CA THR A 164 5.12 -19.76 -22.97
C THR A 164 6.55 -19.69 -22.42
N GLN A 165 7.54 -19.74 -23.32
CA GLN A 165 8.95 -19.60 -22.93
C GLN A 165 9.31 -18.17 -22.49
N ARG A 166 8.48 -17.18 -22.87
CA ARG A 166 8.69 -15.77 -22.57
C ARG A 166 7.40 -15.12 -22.11
N PRO A 167 6.91 -15.49 -20.91
CA PRO A 167 5.67 -14.91 -20.40
C PRO A 167 5.75 -13.40 -20.32
N ARG A 168 4.66 -12.73 -20.68
CA ARG A 168 4.53 -11.29 -20.63
C ARG A 168 3.33 -10.87 -19.79
N VAL A 169 3.44 -9.69 -19.20
CA VAL A 169 2.31 -9.05 -18.52
C VAL A 169 2.08 -7.68 -19.14
N ALA A 170 0.85 -7.44 -19.56
CA ALA A 170 0.43 -6.16 -20.12
C ALA A 170 0.32 -5.11 -19.03
N CYS A 171 0.86 -3.93 -19.26
CA CYS A 171 0.73 -2.74 -18.42
C CYS A 171 1.02 -1.47 -19.23
N THR A 172 0.74 -0.30 -18.67
CA THR A 172 1.17 0.97 -19.26
C THR A 172 2.49 1.46 -18.65
N GLU A 173 3.06 2.51 -19.23
CA GLU A 173 4.21 3.21 -18.65
C GLU A 173 3.86 3.96 -17.35
N GLU A 174 2.58 4.20 -17.08
CA GLU A 174 2.07 4.82 -15.85
C GLU A 174 2.04 3.85 -14.66
N ALA A 175 2.20 2.54 -14.89
CA ALA A 175 2.26 1.55 -13.82
C ALA A 175 3.43 1.84 -12.88
N HIS A 176 3.20 1.65 -11.57
CA HIS A 176 4.24 1.89 -10.57
C HIS A 176 5.49 1.04 -10.84
N SER A 177 6.67 1.60 -10.58
CA SER A 177 7.97 0.96 -10.84
C SER A 177 8.14 -0.42 -10.19
N SER A 178 7.38 -0.72 -9.13
CA SER A 178 7.36 -2.04 -8.49
C SER A 178 6.85 -3.15 -9.41
N VAL A 179 5.93 -2.84 -10.34
CA VAL A 179 5.44 -3.79 -11.34
C VAL A 179 6.60 -4.23 -12.24
N GLY A 180 7.30 -3.29 -12.88
CA GLY A 180 8.45 -3.61 -13.72
C GLY A 180 9.59 -4.32 -12.95
N LYS A 181 9.78 -3.98 -11.67
CA LYS A 181 10.74 -4.68 -10.79
C LYS A 181 10.30 -6.11 -10.49
N ALA A 182 9.02 -6.33 -10.18
CA ALA A 182 8.46 -7.66 -9.95
C ALA A 182 8.59 -8.55 -11.21
N LEU A 183 8.22 -8.03 -12.37
CA LEU A 183 8.35 -8.75 -13.64
C LEU A 183 9.79 -9.18 -13.88
N ARG A 184 10.76 -8.30 -13.65
CA ARG A 184 12.19 -8.65 -13.80
C ARG A 184 12.62 -9.76 -12.87
N VAL A 185 12.20 -9.73 -11.59
CA VAL A 185 12.50 -10.78 -10.60
C VAL A 185 11.90 -12.12 -11.03
N LEU A 186 10.70 -12.09 -11.60
CA LEU A 186 9.97 -13.28 -12.04
C LEU A 186 10.41 -13.83 -13.41
N GLY A 187 11.33 -13.17 -14.11
CA GLY A 187 11.71 -13.55 -15.48
C GLY A 187 10.57 -13.35 -16.49
N VAL A 188 9.66 -12.41 -16.22
CA VAL A 188 8.52 -12.03 -17.06
C VAL A 188 8.84 -10.73 -17.78
N GLU A 189 8.51 -10.62 -19.06
CA GLU A 189 8.71 -9.38 -19.80
C GLU A 189 7.46 -8.48 -19.74
N PRO A 190 7.61 -7.15 -19.69
CA PRO A 190 6.47 -6.26 -19.86
C PRO A 190 5.98 -6.28 -21.31
N PHE A 191 4.66 -6.26 -21.50
CA PHE A 191 4.00 -5.93 -22.76
C PHE A 191 3.38 -4.54 -22.60
N LEU A 192 4.09 -3.51 -23.10
CA LEU A 192 3.66 -2.14 -22.93
C LEU A 192 2.49 -1.82 -23.85
N VAL A 193 1.40 -1.35 -23.26
CA VAL A 193 0.21 -0.88 -23.95
C VAL A 193 0.16 0.65 -23.81
N SER A 194 -0.07 1.35 -24.92
CA SER A 194 -0.14 2.81 -24.89
C SER A 194 -1.30 3.30 -24.02
N ALA A 195 -1.02 4.19 -23.10
CA ALA A 195 -2.06 4.86 -22.31
C ALA A 195 -2.85 5.88 -23.16
N VAL A 196 -4.13 6.03 -22.89
CA VAL A 196 -4.97 7.10 -23.44
C VAL A 196 -5.41 8.00 -22.29
N ASP A 197 -5.07 9.27 -22.37
CA ASP A 197 -5.23 10.21 -21.25
C ASP A 197 -4.63 9.65 -19.94
N HIS A 198 -3.42 9.07 -20.06
CA HIS A 198 -2.68 8.46 -18.96
C HIS A 198 -3.38 7.27 -18.28
N ARG A 199 -4.29 6.58 -18.96
CA ARG A 199 -5.06 5.43 -18.46
C ARG A 199 -4.96 4.24 -19.39
N LEU A 200 -4.85 3.05 -18.84
CA LEU A 200 -5.09 1.81 -19.57
C LEU A 200 -6.59 1.68 -19.85
N ARG A 201 -6.95 1.46 -21.11
CA ARG A 201 -8.34 1.23 -21.53
C ARG A 201 -8.51 -0.16 -22.13
N GLY A 202 -9.70 -0.75 -21.92
CA GLY A 202 -10.01 -2.09 -22.40
C GLY A 202 -9.94 -2.19 -23.92
N ASP A 203 -10.48 -1.20 -24.67
CA ASP A 203 -10.44 -1.17 -26.14
C ASP A 203 -9.01 -1.10 -26.71
N VAL A 204 -8.12 -0.36 -26.04
CA VAL A 204 -6.72 -0.24 -26.44
C VAL A 204 -5.93 -1.51 -26.10
N LEU A 205 -6.21 -2.11 -24.94
CA LEU A 205 -5.63 -3.41 -24.56
C LEU A 205 -6.04 -4.48 -25.58
N GLU A 206 -7.32 -4.58 -25.92
CA GLU A 206 -7.82 -5.55 -26.91
C GLU A 206 -7.17 -5.35 -28.30
N ALA A 207 -7.07 -4.09 -28.76
CA ALA A 207 -6.42 -3.77 -30.01
C ALA A 207 -4.93 -4.15 -29.99
N ALA A 208 -4.21 -3.89 -28.90
CA ALA A 208 -2.80 -4.24 -28.74
C ALA A 208 -2.59 -5.77 -28.77
N LEU A 209 -3.44 -6.52 -28.08
CA LEU A 209 -3.37 -7.99 -28.01
C LEU A 209 -3.75 -8.64 -29.37
N SER A 210 -4.60 -7.99 -30.16
CA SER A 210 -5.04 -8.47 -31.48
C SER A 210 -4.17 -7.96 -32.63
N SER A 211 -3.23 -7.07 -32.40
CA SER A 211 -2.44 -6.38 -33.45
C SER A 211 -1.42 -7.25 -34.18
N GLY A 212 -1.13 -8.48 -33.67
CA GLY A 212 -0.01 -9.30 -34.15
C GLY A 212 1.37 -8.75 -33.76
N GLN A 213 1.46 -7.80 -32.85
CA GLN A 213 2.75 -7.31 -32.30
C GLN A 213 3.54 -8.49 -31.71
N PRO A 214 4.87 -8.47 -31.82
CA PRO A 214 5.71 -9.49 -31.21
C PRO A 214 5.46 -9.61 -29.70
N GLY A 215 5.14 -10.82 -29.24
CA GLY A 215 4.88 -11.11 -27.83
C GLY A 215 3.44 -10.92 -27.37
N ALA A 216 2.50 -10.47 -28.22
CA ALA A 216 1.08 -10.38 -27.84
C ALA A 216 0.49 -11.75 -27.48
N ALA A 217 0.92 -12.82 -28.17
CA ALA A 217 0.51 -14.20 -27.87
C ALA A 217 1.13 -14.76 -26.57
N ASP A 218 2.17 -14.13 -26.04
CA ASP A 218 2.86 -14.53 -24.82
C ASP A 218 2.31 -13.82 -23.57
N VAL A 219 1.31 -12.95 -23.73
CA VAL A 219 0.71 -12.23 -22.61
C VAL A 219 -0.14 -13.18 -21.77
N VAL A 220 0.21 -13.31 -20.50
CA VAL A 220 -0.43 -14.21 -19.53
C VAL A 220 -1.21 -13.46 -18.44
N GLY A 221 -1.05 -12.15 -18.36
CA GLY A 221 -1.75 -11.31 -17.40
C GLY A 221 -1.70 -9.84 -17.76
N VAL A 222 -2.49 -9.04 -17.06
CA VAL A 222 -2.56 -7.59 -17.18
C VAL A 222 -2.58 -6.95 -15.79
N VAL A 223 -1.87 -5.84 -15.65
CA VAL A 223 -1.92 -4.95 -14.47
C VAL A 223 -2.62 -3.67 -14.85
N ALA A 224 -3.72 -3.36 -14.17
CA ALA A 224 -4.33 -2.05 -14.18
C ALA A 224 -4.03 -1.31 -12.87
N THR A 225 -3.89 0.00 -12.94
CA THR A 225 -3.61 0.86 -11.79
C THR A 225 -4.87 1.53 -11.31
N ALA A 226 -5.20 1.38 -10.03
CA ALA A 226 -6.31 2.07 -9.38
C ALA A 226 -5.78 3.18 -8.46
N GLY A 227 -5.32 4.26 -9.08
CA GLY A 227 -4.68 5.42 -8.42
C GLY A 227 -3.20 5.52 -8.74
N THR A 228 -2.84 6.12 -9.89
CA THR A 228 -1.44 6.34 -10.27
C THR A 228 -0.75 7.24 -9.24
N THR A 229 0.51 6.93 -8.91
CA THR A 229 1.27 7.68 -7.90
C THR A 229 1.40 9.16 -8.26
N ASN A 230 1.54 9.49 -9.54
CA ASN A 230 1.81 10.86 -9.96
C ASN A 230 0.55 11.74 -10.02
N ALA A 231 -0.60 11.18 -10.40
CA ALA A 231 -1.83 11.97 -10.66
C ALA A 231 -3.11 11.40 -10.03
N GLY A 232 -3.04 10.25 -9.36
CA GLY A 232 -4.22 9.62 -8.75
C GLY A 232 -5.25 9.10 -9.76
N LEU A 233 -4.83 8.76 -10.99
CA LEU A 233 -5.72 8.29 -12.04
C LEU A 233 -6.04 6.82 -11.86
N ILE A 234 -7.26 6.44 -12.24
CA ILE A 234 -7.74 5.07 -12.23
C ILE A 234 -7.94 4.62 -13.67
N ASP A 235 -7.36 3.47 -14.03
CA ASP A 235 -7.54 2.82 -15.33
C ASP A 235 -9.00 2.39 -15.55
N ASP A 236 -9.38 2.06 -16.78
CA ASP A 236 -10.67 1.46 -17.12
C ASP A 236 -10.74 0.01 -16.63
N LEU A 237 -10.97 -0.16 -15.31
CA LEU A 237 -10.94 -1.48 -14.67
C LEU A 237 -12.00 -2.42 -15.28
N ALA A 238 -13.17 -1.91 -15.62
CA ALA A 238 -14.25 -2.70 -16.21
C ALA A 238 -13.90 -3.20 -17.61
N GLY A 239 -13.41 -2.30 -18.48
CA GLY A 239 -13.00 -2.68 -19.84
C GLY A 239 -11.78 -3.59 -19.85
N VAL A 240 -10.77 -3.30 -19.03
CA VAL A 240 -9.57 -4.16 -18.89
C VAL A 240 -9.94 -5.53 -18.32
N GLY A 241 -10.77 -5.58 -17.28
CA GLY A 241 -11.25 -6.83 -16.67
C GLY A 241 -12.08 -7.68 -17.63
N ALA A 242 -12.93 -7.06 -18.48
CA ALA A 242 -13.67 -7.76 -19.51
C ALA A 242 -12.75 -8.43 -20.55
N VAL A 243 -11.72 -7.71 -21.02
CA VAL A 243 -10.72 -8.24 -21.96
C VAL A 243 -9.91 -9.37 -21.30
N ALA A 244 -9.46 -9.16 -20.05
CA ALA A 244 -8.72 -10.18 -19.31
C ALA A 244 -9.51 -11.48 -19.18
N ARG A 245 -10.78 -11.39 -18.78
CA ARG A 245 -11.69 -12.55 -18.68
C ARG A 245 -11.88 -13.25 -20.02
N GLN A 246 -12.16 -12.49 -21.10
CA GLN A 246 -12.38 -13.04 -22.43
C GLN A 246 -11.16 -13.80 -22.95
N ARG A 247 -9.95 -13.33 -22.62
CA ARG A 247 -8.68 -13.90 -23.07
C ARG A 247 -8.03 -14.87 -22.09
N GLY A 248 -8.65 -15.11 -20.94
CA GLY A 248 -8.09 -15.99 -19.90
C GLY A 248 -6.82 -15.46 -19.22
N LEU A 249 -6.62 -14.13 -19.22
CA LEU A 249 -5.47 -13.47 -18.62
C LEU A 249 -5.69 -13.28 -17.11
N TRP A 250 -4.60 -13.34 -16.33
CA TRP A 250 -4.63 -12.91 -14.93
C TRP A 250 -4.85 -11.41 -14.85
N PHE A 251 -5.88 -10.97 -14.14
CA PHE A 251 -6.17 -9.56 -13.92
C PHE A 251 -5.76 -9.13 -12.53
N HIS A 252 -4.69 -8.34 -12.43
CA HIS A 252 -4.22 -7.74 -11.19
C HIS A 252 -4.49 -6.24 -11.16
N VAL A 253 -5.03 -5.74 -10.05
CA VAL A 253 -5.25 -4.30 -9.83
C VAL A 253 -4.26 -3.79 -8.79
N ASP A 254 -3.32 -2.94 -9.23
CA ASP A 254 -2.47 -2.16 -8.32
C ASP A 254 -3.24 -0.96 -7.81
N GLY A 255 -3.91 -1.15 -6.69
CA GLY A 255 -4.64 -0.13 -5.95
C GLY A 255 -3.94 0.30 -4.67
N ALA A 256 -2.60 0.09 -4.59
CA ALA A 256 -1.81 0.33 -3.38
C ALA A 256 -2.11 1.68 -2.71
N TYR A 257 -2.34 2.72 -3.52
CA TYR A 257 -2.77 4.02 -3.02
C TYR A 257 -4.29 4.18 -3.11
N GLY A 258 -4.86 4.09 -4.31
CA GLY A 258 -6.23 4.56 -4.55
C GLY A 258 -7.31 3.67 -3.98
N CYS A 259 -7.07 2.37 -3.77
CA CYS A 259 -8.08 1.48 -3.17
C CYS A 259 -8.41 1.82 -1.70
N GLY A 260 -7.68 2.72 -1.05
CA GLY A 260 -8.14 3.33 0.20
C GLY A 260 -9.48 4.07 0.05
N ALA A 261 -9.75 4.62 -1.14
CA ALA A 261 -11.00 5.31 -1.44
C ALA A 261 -12.22 4.36 -1.61
N LEU A 262 -12.05 3.05 -1.57
CA LEU A 262 -13.17 2.10 -1.53
C LEU A 262 -14.05 2.26 -0.27
N PHE A 263 -13.53 2.88 0.79
CA PHE A 263 -14.32 3.24 1.97
C PHE A 263 -15.28 4.41 1.73
N SER A 264 -15.10 5.19 0.64
CA SER A 264 -15.98 6.30 0.26
C SER A 264 -17.09 5.81 -0.68
N PRO A 265 -18.37 5.86 -0.29
CA PRO A 265 -19.48 5.55 -1.19
C PRO A 265 -19.51 6.43 -2.45
N ALA A 266 -19.08 7.70 -2.33
CA ALA A 266 -19.04 8.61 -3.45
C ALA A 266 -17.92 8.28 -4.46
N ALA A 267 -16.80 7.76 -3.99
CA ALA A 267 -15.68 7.35 -4.84
C ALA A 267 -15.81 5.91 -5.39
N ARG A 268 -16.62 5.05 -4.76
CA ARG A 268 -16.76 3.62 -5.15
C ARG A 268 -17.02 3.41 -6.65
N PRO A 269 -17.87 4.21 -7.34
CA PRO A 269 -18.10 4.04 -8.76
C PRO A 269 -16.87 4.24 -9.66
N LEU A 270 -15.83 4.95 -9.17
CA LEU A 270 -14.56 5.10 -9.91
C LEU A 270 -13.81 3.76 -10.05
N PHE A 271 -14.14 2.79 -9.21
CA PHE A 271 -13.51 1.47 -9.16
C PHE A 271 -14.37 0.36 -9.79
N ASP A 272 -15.42 0.71 -10.54
CA ASP A 272 -16.25 -0.27 -11.23
C ASP A 272 -15.39 -1.14 -12.15
N GLY A 273 -15.51 -2.46 -12.00
CA GLY A 273 -14.65 -3.46 -12.63
C GLY A 273 -13.57 -4.07 -11.72
N ILE A 274 -13.31 -3.49 -10.53
CA ILE A 274 -12.37 -4.10 -9.57
C ILE A 274 -12.86 -5.48 -9.10
N GLU A 275 -14.17 -5.68 -9.06
CA GLU A 275 -14.81 -6.97 -8.76
C GLU A 275 -14.49 -8.06 -9.80
N LEU A 276 -13.89 -7.73 -10.94
CA LEU A 276 -13.42 -8.67 -11.96
C LEU A 276 -11.98 -9.15 -11.70
N ALA A 277 -11.24 -8.47 -10.82
CA ALA A 277 -9.84 -8.77 -10.58
C ALA A 277 -9.61 -10.17 -9.99
N ASP A 278 -8.57 -10.88 -10.44
CA ASP A 278 -8.08 -12.10 -9.81
C ASP A 278 -7.31 -11.80 -8.52
N SER A 279 -6.66 -10.65 -8.47
CA SER A 279 -6.00 -10.12 -7.28
C SER A 279 -5.97 -8.60 -7.28
N PHE A 280 -5.98 -8.00 -6.09
CA PHE A 280 -5.69 -6.58 -5.93
C PHE A 280 -4.88 -6.30 -4.67
N VAL A 281 -4.24 -5.14 -4.64
CA VAL A 281 -3.51 -4.65 -3.47
C VAL A 281 -4.06 -3.30 -3.01
N VAL A 282 -4.07 -3.10 -1.71
CA VAL A 282 -4.23 -1.79 -1.08
C VAL A 282 -3.21 -1.69 0.06
N ASP A 283 -2.57 -0.52 0.20
CA ASP A 283 -1.61 -0.26 1.26
C ASP A 283 -2.26 0.56 2.40
N PRO A 284 -2.72 -0.08 3.48
CA PRO A 284 -3.25 0.66 4.63
C PRO A 284 -2.29 1.69 5.21
N HIS A 285 -0.98 1.45 5.12
CA HIS A 285 0.03 2.42 5.52
C HIS A 285 0.11 3.66 4.60
N LYS A 286 -0.68 3.72 3.54
CA LYS A 286 -0.90 4.92 2.72
C LYS A 286 -2.21 5.59 3.11
N TRP A 287 -3.33 5.14 2.58
CA TRP A 287 -4.60 5.84 2.73
C TRP A 287 -5.68 5.08 3.52
N LEU A 288 -5.28 4.22 4.44
CA LEU A 288 -6.15 3.62 5.46
C LEU A 288 -5.56 3.77 6.87
N PHE A 289 -4.79 4.82 7.06
CA PHE A 289 -4.40 5.35 8.37
C PHE A 289 -3.76 4.33 9.30
N ALA A 290 -3.03 3.35 8.75
CA ALA A 290 -2.23 2.39 9.49
C ALA A 290 -0.75 2.82 9.54
N PRO A 291 0.02 2.43 10.57
CA PRO A 291 1.45 2.68 10.60
C PRO A 291 2.21 1.82 9.56
N PHE A 292 3.42 2.25 9.20
CA PHE A 292 4.36 1.45 8.42
C PHE A 292 4.83 0.23 9.24
N ASP A 293 4.86 -0.97 8.62
CA ASP A 293 4.53 -1.25 7.24
C ASP A 293 3.31 -2.19 7.16
N CYS A 294 2.35 -1.89 6.29
CA CYS A 294 1.11 -2.66 6.16
C CYS A 294 0.53 -2.51 4.74
N ALA A 295 0.42 -3.62 4.02
CA ALA A 295 -0.26 -3.73 2.73
C ALA A 295 -1.13 -4.99 2.71
N ALA A 296 -2.35 -4.89 2.22
CA ALA A 296 -3.26 -6.01 2.05
C ALA A 296 -3.20 -6.51 0.60
N LEU A 297 -2.88 -7.79 0.42
CA LEU A 297 -2.95 -8.50 -0.84
C LEU A 297 -4.15 -9.44 -0.79
N ILE A 298 -5.06 -9.29 -1.72
CA ILE A 298 -6.32 -10.03 -1.77
C ILE A 298 -6.44 -10.75 -3.11
N TYR A 299 -6.83 -12.00 -3.05
CA TYR A 299 -7.11 -12.87 -4.20
C TYR A 299 -8.60 -13.20 -4.25
N ARG A 300 -9.15 -13.22 -5.46
CA ARG A 300 -10.51 -13.72 -5.73
C ARG A 300 -10.66 -15.19 -5.35
N GLN A 301 -9.64 -16.00 -5.69
CA GLN A 301 -9.54 -17.42 -5.39
C GLN A 301 -8.24 -17.70 -4.64
N PRO A 302 -8.24 -17.64 -3.30
CA PRO A 302 -7.04 -17.84 -2.50
C PRO A 302 -6.34 -19.19 -2.71
N SER A 303 -7.09 -20.23 -3.10
CA SER A 303 -6.53 -21.55 -3.41
C SER A 303 -5.49 -21.53 -4.52
N LEU A 304 -5.59 -20.58 -5.47
CA LEU A 304 -4.58 -20.40 -6.52
C LEU A 304 -3.26 -19.86 -5.95
N ALA A 305 -3.36 -18.94 -5.00
CA ALA A 305 -2.18 -18.41 -4.30
C ALA A 305 -1.54 -19.49 -3.42
N LYS A 306 -2.36 -20.22 -2.66
CA LYS A 306 -1.91 -21.35 -1.85
C LYS A 306 -1.14 -22.38 -2.69
N ALA A 307 -1.66 -22.74 -3.86
CA ALA A 307 -1.00 -23.67 -4.78
C ALA A 307 0.38 -23.21 -5.27
N VAL A 308 0.71 -21.91 -5.20
CA VAL A 308 1.96 -21.32 -5.67
C VAL A 308 2.92 -21.01 -4.53
N HIS A 309 2.40 -20.53 -3.40
CA HIS A 309 3.23 -20.01 -2.31
C HIS A 309 3.46 -20.99 -1.18
N THR A 310 2.64 -22.05 -1.03
CA THR A 310 2.87 -23.07 -0.01
C THR A 310 4.28 -23.65 -0.17
N GLN A 311 5.04 -23.59 0.91
CA GLN A 311 6.42 -24.08 0.95
C GLN A 311 6.43 -25.55 1.38
N ASP A 312 7.05 -26.40 0.54
CA ASP A 312 7.22 -27.81 0.79
C ASP A 312 8.55 -28.05 1.55
N ALA A 313 8.43 -28.17 2.86
CA ALA A 313 9.57 -28.50 3.73
C ALA A 313 9.09 -29.26 4.97
N ALA A 314 9.72 -30.37 5.28
CA ALA A 314 9.29 -31.30 6.33
C ALA A 314 9.04 -30.65 7.72
N TYR A 315 9.74 -29.57 8.07
CA TYR A 315 9.51 -28.85 9.33
C TYR A 315 8.25 -27.95 9.29
N LEU A 316 7.68 -27.72 8.10
CA LEU A 316 6.45 -26.94 7.91
C LEU A 316 5.19 -27.83 7.82
N ASP A 317 5.34 -29.16 7.76
CA ASP A 317 4.19 -30.07 7.67
C ASP A 317 3.20 -29.83 8.79
N VAL A 318 3.69 -29.55 10.01
CA VAL A 318 2.89 -29.30 11.21
C VAL A 318 1.93 -28.12 11.08
N ILE A 319 2.22 -27.10 10.25
CA ILE A 319 1.32 -25.95 10.05
C ILE A 319 0.21 -26.25 9.04
N HIS A 320 0.32 -27.33 8.28
CA HIS A 320 -0.65 -27.77 7.28
C HIS A 320 -1.48 -28.96 7.77
N GLU A 321 -1.11 -29.58 8.91
CA GLU A 321 -1.90 -30.63 9.54
C GLU A 321 -3.15 -30.07 10.20
N ALA A 322 -4.25 -30.83 10.17
CA ALA A 322 -5.46 -30.48 10.90
C ALA A 322 -5.18 -30.43 12.39
N LEU A 323 -5.58 -29.37 13.08
CA LEU A 323 -5.42 -29.28 14.53
C LEU A 323 -6.13 -30.45 15.21
N PRO A 324 -5.53 -31.09 16.25
CA PRO A 324 -6.19 -32.11 17.03
C PRO A 324 -7.48 -31.57 17.65
N GLY A 325 -8.64 -32.07 17.23
CA GLY A 325 -9.98 -31.64 17.70
C GLY A 325 -10.80 -30.87 16.66
N ALA A 326 -10.28 -30.56 15.48
CA ALA A 326 -11.11 -30.18 14.35
C ALA A 326 -11.92 -31.41 13.94
N VAL A 327 -13.24 -31.34 14.04
CA VAL A 327 -14.17 -32.43 13.68
C VAL A 327 -13.98 -32.76 12.22
N GLY A 328 -13.46 -33.96 11.94
CA GLY A 328 -13.00 -34.35 10.62
C GLY A 328 -14.10 -34.30 9.57
N ALA A 329 -13.80 -33.70 8.46
CA ALA A 329 -14.31 -34.13 7.18
C ALA A 329 -13.52 -35.40 6.81
N ASP A 330 -13.97 -36.55 7.24
CA ASP A 330 -13.45 -37.84 6.76
C ASP A 330 -13.63 -37.91 5.25
N GLY A 331 -12.48 -38.15 4.63
CA GLY A 331 -12.26 -38.18 3.22
C GLY A 331 -13.29 -38.91 2.37
N ALA A 332 -13.44 -38.37 1.21
CA ALA A 332 -13.69 -39.16 0.00
C ALA A 332 -12.90 -38.49 -1.12
N ALA A 333 -11.77 -39.08 -1.43
CA ALA A 333 -11.22 -38.99 -2.77
C ALA A 333 -12.21 -39.70 -3.72
N GLY A 334 -13.08 -38.93 -4.36
CA GLY A 334 -13.98 -39.36 -5.39
C GLY A 334 -13.84 -38.44 -6.58
N ALA A 335 -13.10 -38.92 -7.61
CA ALA A 335 -13.15 -38.35 -8.93
C ALA A 335 -14.57 -38.54 -9.48
N ASP A 336 -15.32 -37.49 -9.64
CA ASP A 336 -16.21 -37.37 -10.80
C ASP A 336 -16.58 -35.88 -11.00
N GLY A 337 -16.47 -35.43 -12.26
CA GLY A 337 -16.77 -34.07 -12.66
C GLY A 337 -18.27 -33.82 -12.78
N THR A 338 -18.76 -32.83 -12.07
CA THR A 338 -19.89 -32.00 -12.52
C THR A 338 -19.75 -30.63 -11.84
N GLU A 339 -19.51 -29.61 -12.67
CA GLU A 339 -19.64 -28.21 -12.31
C GLU A 339 -21.11 -27.91 -12.03
N GLU A 340 -21.40 -27.47 -10.79
CA GLU A 340 -22.45 -26.48 -10.49
C GLU A 340 -22.46 -26.19 -8.98
N GLY A 341 -22.16 -24.95 -8.61
CA GLY A 341 -22.71 -24.22 -7.49
C GLY A 341 -22.58 -24.83 -6.08
N GLU A 342 -21.36 -25.09 -5.57
CA GLU A 342 -21.20 -25.29 -4.13
C GLU A 342 -20.71 -23.97 -3.48
N GLU A 343 -21.56 -23.43 -2.58
CA GLU A 343 -21.12 -22.49 -1.54
C GLU A 343 -19.90 -23.13 -0.85
N ASN A 344 -18.72 -22.60 -1.11
CA ASN A 344 -17.53 -22.96 -0.35
C ASN A 344 -17.75 -22.51 1.10
N ASP A 345 -18.35 -23.37 1.89
CA ASP A 345 -18.20 -23.37 3.32
C ASP A 345 -16.71 -23.61 3.57
N VAL A 346 -16.00 -22.54 3.94
CA VAL A 346 -14.61 -22.59 4.36
C VAL A 346 -14.62 -23.18 5.78
N GLY A 347 -15.02 -24.46 5.87
CA GLY A 347 -14.97 -25.23 7.11
C GLY A 347 -13.54 -25.26 7.60
N ASP A 348 -13.36 -25.23 8.89
CA ASP A 348 -12.24 -25.45 9.84
C ASP A 348 -10.81 -25.70 9.29
N VAL A 349 -10.49 -25.27 8.05
CA VAL A 349 -9.13 -25.36 7.50
C VAL A 349 -8.30 -24.16 7.98
N PRO A 350 -7.18 -24.40 8.68
CA PRO A 350 -6.31 -23.34 9.15
C PRO A 350 -5.84 -22.43 8.01
N TRP A 351 -6.02 -21.11 8.18
CA TRP A 351 -5.54 -20.11 7.24
C TRP A 351 -4.13 -19.71 7.61
N ASN A 352 -3.15 -20.10 6.80
CA ASN A 352 -1.76 -19.74 7.03
C ASN A 352 -1.36 -18.58 6.11
N PRO A 353 -1.14 -17.37 6.61
CA PRO A 353 -0.76 -16.22 5.78
C PRO A 353 0.46 -16.45 4.90
N THR A 354 1.38 -17.33 5.29
CA THR A 354 2.55 -17.74 4.52
C THR A 354 2.20 -18.43 3.19
N ASP A 355 0.99 -18.98 3.07
CA ASP A 355 0.51 -19.66 1.84
C ASP A 355 0.02 -18.66 0.76
N TYR A 356 0.02 -17.34 1.04
CA TYR A 356 -0.58 -16.35 0.16
C TYR A 356 0.40 -15.28 -0.34
N ALA A 357 1.67 -15.34 0.04
CA ALA A 357 2.71 -14.45 -0.44
C ALA A 357 4.10 -15.10 -0.40
N TYR A 358 5.09 -14.48 -1.03
CA TYR A 358 6.44 -15.02 -1.18
C TYR A 358 7.23 -15.16 0.13
N HIS A 359 6.81 -14.49 1.21
CA HIS A 359 7.52 -14.51 2.49
C HIS A 359 7.06 -15.67 3.39
N LEU A 360 7.93 -16.14 4.26
CA LEU A 360 7.60 -17.11 5.30
C LEU A 360 7.35 -16.39 6.64
N SER A 361 8.42 -15.95 7.30
CA SER A 361 8.30 -15.25 8.57
C SER A 361 7.74 -13.84 8.38
N ARG A 362 6.72 -13.48 9.17
CA ARG A 362 6.08 -12.18 9.11
C ARG A 362 5.57 -11.70 10.46
N ARG A 363 5.61 -10.40 10.66
CA ARG A 363 4.91 -9.71 11.73
C ARG A 363 3.40 -9.68 11.42
N ALA A 364 2.55 -9.71 12.43
CA ALA A 364 1.10 -9.52 12.28
C ALA A 364 0.77 -8.04 11.96
N ARG A 365 0.97 -7.65 10.68
CA ARG A 365 0.97 -6.27 10.19
C ARG A 365 -0.41 -5.65 10.11
N GLY A 366 -1.45 -6.47 9.97
CA GLY A 366 -2.83 -6.01 9.84
C GLY A 366 -3.51 -5.68 11.17
N LEU A 367 -2.94 -6.12 12.29
CA LEU A 367 -3.52 -5.92 13.62
C LEU A 367 -3.71 -4.45 14.02
N PRO A 368 -2.78 -3.53 13.78
CA PRO A 368 -3.00 -2.11 14.06
C PRO A 368 -4.21 -1.54 13.30
N LEU A 369 -4.38 -1.91 12.03
CA LEU A 369 -5.55 -1.54 11.24
C LEU A 369 -6.83 -2.17 11.80
N TRP A 370 -6.79 -3.47 12.11
CA TRP A 370 -7.93 -4.18 12.70
C TRP A 370 -8.43 -3.47 13.97
N PHE A 371 -7.51 -3.16 14.88
CA PHE A 371 -7.87 -2.48 16.13
C PHE A 371 -8.48 -1.10 15.87
N SER A 372 -7.86 -0.33 14.99
CA SER A 372 -8.34 1.01 14.65
C SER A 372 -9.73 0.97 14.00
N LEU A 373 -9.98 0.02 13.08
CA LEU A 373 -11.29 -0.20 12.50
C LEU A 373 -12.33 -0.65 13.54
N ALA A 374 -11.94 -1.53 14.47
CA ALA A 374 -12.84 -2.00 15.52
C ALA A 374 -13.21 -0.88 16.51
N VAL A 375 -12.29 0.07 16.77
CA VAL A 375 -12.52 1.20 17.67
C VAL A 375 -13.35 2.30 17.02
N HIS A 376 -13.03 2.65 15.76
CA HIS A 376 -13.63 3.82 15.09
C HIS A 376 -14.80 3.47 14.17
N GLY A 377 -14.86 2.23 13.67
CA GLY A 377 -15.84 1.79 12.69
C GLY A 377 -15.47 2.19 11.26
N THR A 378 -16.10 1.53 10.30
CA THR A 378 -15.89 1.77 8.85
C THR A 378 -16.40 3.13 8.40
N ASP A 379 -17.45 3.66 9.03
CA ASP A 379 -18.01 4.95 8.67
C ASP A 379 -17.04 6.08 8.96
N ALA A 380 -16.32 6.06 10.10
CA ALA A 380 -15.29 7.05 10.40
C ALA A 380 -14.13 7.02 9.38
N TYR A 381 -13.79 5.85 8.86
CA TYR A 381 -12.82 5.73 7.77
C TYR A 381 -13.35 6.32 6.46
N GLY A 382 -14.62 6.06 6.14
CA GLY A 382 -15.31 6.68 5.01
C GLY A 382 -15.31 8.20 5.11
N ASP A 383 -15.68 8.76 6.26
CA ASP A 383 -15.71 10.20 6.52
C ASP A 383 -14.31 10.84 6.38
N ALA A 384 -13.28 10.17 6.89
CA ALA A 384 -11.90 10.64 6.77
C ALA A 384 -11.44 10.66 5.29
N VAL A 385 -11.77 9.64 4.51
CA VAL A 385 -11.48 9.58 3.07
C VAL A 385 -12.25 10.67 2.31
N GLU A 386 -13.55 10.86 2.59
CA GLU A 386 -14.35 11.93 1.98
C GLU A 386 -13.80 13.33 2.31
N THR A 387 -13.33 13.55 3.55
CA THR A 387 -12.67 14.79 3.96
C THR A 387 -11.43 15.05 3.10
N VAL A 388 -10.58 14.05 2.92
CA VAL A 388 -9.37 14.16 2.08
C VAL A 388 -9.73 14.45 0.62
N LEU A 389 -10.74 13.79 0.06
CA LEU A 389 -11.22 14.05 -1.30
C LEU A 389 -11.79 15.47 -1.44
N ALA A 390 -12.53 15.95 -0.44
CA ALA A 390 -13.03 17.32 -0.41
C ALA A 390 -11.88 18.34 -0.35
N ASN A 391 -10.88 18.10 0.49
CA ASN A 391 -9.69 18.95 0.60
C ASN A 391 -8.91 19.01 -0.72
N ALA A 392 -8.79 17.89 -1.45
CA ALA A 392 -8.14 17.85 -2.76
C ALA A 392 -8.90 18.69 -3.81
N ARG A 393 -10.23 18.59 -3.85
CA ARG A 393 -11.06 19.45 -4.73
C ARG A 393 -10.95 20.93 -4.37
N ALA A 394 -10.95 21.25 -3.07
CA ALA A 394 -10.75 22.63 -2.61
C ALA A 394 -9.35 23.16 -2.96
N ALA A 395 -8.31 22.35 -2.81
CA ALA A 395 -6.95 22.70 -3.22
C ALA A 395 -6.87 22.98 -4.72
N ALA A 396 -7.52 22.18 -5.57
CA ALA A 396 -7.58 22.43 -7.00
C ALA A 396 -8.30 23.75 -7.33
N ALA A 397 -9.38 24.06 -6.61
CA ALA A 397 -10.08 25.34 -6.77
C ALA A 397 -9.21 26.55 -6.36
N ILE A 398 -8.45 26.45 -5.27
CA ILE A 398 -7.47 27.47 -4.83
C ILE A 398 -6.41 27.69 -5.91
N VAL A 399 -5.84 26.62 -6.44
CA VAL A 399 -4.86 26.69 -7.54
C VAL A 399 -5.46 27.38 -8.76
N SER A 400 -6.66 26.99 -9.19
CA SER A 400 -7.35 27.55 -10.36
C SER A 400 -7.71 29.02 -10.20
N ALA A 401 -7.98 29.48 -8.97
CA ALA A 401 -8.28 30.87 -8.65
C ALA A 401 -7.02 31.76 -8.56
N THR A 402 -5.82 31.16 -8.53
CA THR A 402 -4.55 31.88 -8.35
C THR A 402 -3.96 32.27 -9.71
N PRO A 403 -3.83 33.57 -10.06
CA PRO A 403 -3.52 34.02 -11.43
C PRO A 403 -2.18 33.55 -11.99
N TYR A 404 -1.20 33.25 -11.13
CA TYR A 404 0.12 32.80 -11.54
C TYR A 404 0.27 31.28 -11.55
N LEU A 405 -0.79 30.54 -11.22
CA LEU A 405 -0.81 29.08 -11.24
C LEU A 405 -1.71 28.55 -12.38
N GLU A 406 -1.41 27.34 -12.80
CA GLU A 406 -2.19 26.57 -13.77
C GLU A 406 -2.49 25.21 -13.14
N LEU A 407 -3.76 24.86 -12.98
CA LEU A 407 -4.17 23.51 -12.63
C LEU A 407 -3.94 22.61 -13.84
N VAL A 408 -3.11 21.56 -13.70
CA VAL A 408 -2.79 20.65 -14.81
C VAL A 408 -4.00 19.80 -15.18
N ARG A 409 -4.73 19.33 -14.17
CA ARG A 409 -5.98 18.57 -14.33
C ARG A 409 -6.79 18.55 -13.04
N GLU A 410 -8.08 18.33 -13.16
CA GLU A 410 -8.94 18.08 -11.99
C GLU A 410 -8.52 16.78 -11.28
N PRO A 411 -8.43 16.78 -9.94
CA PRO A 411 -8.07 15.59 -9.19
C PRO A 411 -9.15 14.51 -9.27
N THR A 412 -8.78 13.30 -9.67
CA THR A 412 -9.66 12.13 -9.62
C THR A 412 -9.77 11.60 -8.19
N LEU A 413 -8.64 11.53 -7.49
CA LEU A 413 -8.53 11.17 -6.08
C LEU A 413 -7.92 12.34 -5.30
N SER A 414 -6.88 12.12 -4.52
CA SER A 414 -6.33 13.09 -3.59
C SER A 414 -4.99 13.72 -4.03
N ILE A 415 -4.66 13.64 -5.32
CA ILE A 415 -3.45 14.24 -5.89
C ILE A 415 -3.82 15.48 -6.71
N VAL A 416 -3.19 16.61 -6.39
CA VAL A 416 -3.36 17.87 -7.13
C VAL A 416 -2.07 18.22 -7.84
N LEU A 417 -2.13 18.31 -9.17
CA LEU A 417 -1.01 18.68 -10.04
C LEU A 417 -1.21 20.10 -10.56
N PHE A 418 -0.20 20.94 -10.42
CA PHE A 418 -0.27 22.33 -10.90
C PHE A 418 1.09 22.86 -11.31
N ARG A 419 1.10 23.91 -12.08
CA ARG A 419 2.28 24.62 -12.55
C ARG A 419 2.31 26.06 -12.05
N ARG A 420 3.48 26.58 -11.78
CA ARG A 420 3.76 28.01 -11.63
C ARG A 420 4.25 28.53 -12.97
N ASN A 421 3.53 29.49 -13.54
CA ASN A 421 3.86 30.08 -14.83
C ASN A 421 5.31 30.63 -14.83
N GLY A 422 6.09 30.23 -15.82
CA GLY A 422 7.47 30.67 -16.02
C GLY A 422 8.52 29.99 -15.16
N TRP A 423 8.16 29.03 -14.27
CA TRP A 423 9.14 28.32 -13.46
C TRP A 423 9.81 27.19 -14.21
N SER A 424 11.12 27.11 -14.03
CA SER A 424 11.96 25.98 -14.44
C SER A 424 12.00 24.89 -13.35
N ARG A 425 12.58 23.73 -13.65
CA ARG A 425 12.84 22.68 -12.66
C ARG A 425 13.64 23.19 -11.47
N ALA A 426 14.66 24.02 -11.70
CA ALA A 426 15.49 24.58 -10.63
C ALA A 426 14.69 25.49 -9.69
N ASP A 427 13.69 26.23 -10.21
CA ASP A 427 12.83 27.07 -9.38
C ASP A 427 11.97 26.22 -8.45
N TYR A 428 11.40 25.11 -8.96
CA TYR A 428 10.64 24.14 -8.11
C TYR A 428 11.52 23.50 -7.05
N GLU A 429 12.76 23.11 -7.38
CA GLU A 429 13.69 22.50 -6.43
C GLU A 429 14.07 23.50 -5.33
N ALA A 430 14.37 24.74 -5.69
CA ALA A 430 14.68 25.78 -4.73
C ALA A 430 13.47 26.13 -3.83
N TRP A 431 12.27 26.20 -4.41
CA TRP A 431 11.03 26.41 -3.67
C TRP A 431 10.74 25.27 -2.69
N SER A 432 10.84 24.04 -3.14
CA SER A 432 10.65 22.84 -2.31
C SER A 432 11.60 22.82 -1.11
N ALA A 433 12.86 23.19 -1.31
CA ALA A 433 13.86 23.28 -0.25
C ALA A 433 13.50 24.39 0.77
N ARG A 434 13.04 25.57 0.29
CA ARG A 434 12.59 26.65 1.19
C ARG A 434 11.38 26.24 2.01
N LEU A 435 10.35 25.62 1.39
CA LEU A 435 9.16 25.16 2.10
C LEU A 435 9.51 24.26 3.29
N LEU A 436 10.44 23.34 3.10
CA LEU A 436 10.90 22.45 4.16
C LEU A 436 11.70 23.22 5.23
N THR A 437 12.64 24.09 4.81
CA THR A 437 13.45 24.90 5.74
C THR A 437 12.60 25.82 6.60
N ASP A 438 11.57 26.42 6.00
CA ASP A 438 10.67 27.36 6.66
C ASP A 438 9.51 26.65 7.40
N GLN A 439 9.53 25.32 7.44
CA GLN A 439 8.52 24.47 8.11
C GLN A 439 7.10 24.65 7.57
N VAL A 440 6.93 25.16 6.35
CA VAL A 440 5.63 25.40 5.72
C VAL A 440 5.01 24.07 5.26
N ALA A 441 5.76 23.28 4.50
CA ALA A 441 5.33 21.98 4.00
C ALA A 441 6.50 21.18 3.42
N PHE A 442 6.31 19.88 3.29
CA PHE A 442 7.18 19.03 2.48
C PHE A 442 6.47 18.70 1.17
N VAL A 443 6.86 19.40 0.10
CA VAL A 443 6.34 19.24 -1.26
C VAL A 443 7.51 19.01 -2.21
N THR A 444 7.44 17.95 -3.03
CA THR A 444 8.42 17.67 -4.07
C THR A 444 7.85 17.97 -5.44
N SER A 445 8.70 18.49 -6.33
CA SER A 445 8.35 18.67 -7.74
C SER A 445 8.26 17.32 -8.46
N THR A 446 7.51 17.32 -9.56
CA THR A 446 7.39 16.19 -10.48
C THR A 446 7.52 16.65 -11.93
N THR A 447 7.34 15.73 -12.86
CA THR A 447 7.21 16.00 -14.29
C THR A 447 5.91 15.43 -14.79
N TRP A 448 5.17 16.23 -15.55
CA TRP A 448 3.95 15.82 -16.22
C TRP A 448 4.05 16.19 -17.71
N GLU A 449 3.94 15.17 -18.59
CA GLU A 449 4.11 15.35 -20.05
C GLU A 449 5.42 16.07 -20.43
N GLY A 450 6.50 15.72 -19.75
CA GLY A 450 7.81 16.31 -19.97
C GLY A 450 8.03 17.70 -19.35
N VAL A 451 7.00 18.30 -18.76
CA VAL A 451 7.04 19.67 -18.16
C VAL A 451 7.10 19.55 -16.63
N PRO A 452 7.99 20.32 -15.95
CA PRO A 452 8.00 20.38 -14.49
C PRO A 452 6.68 20.86 -13.91
N ALA A 453 6.27 20.28 -12.78
CA ALA A 453 5.05 20.63 -12.07
C ALA A 453 5.23 20.45 -10.56
N ALA A 454 4.42 21.14 -9.76
CA ALA A 454 4.25 20.85 -8.35
C ALA A 454 3.15 19.78 -8.16
N ARG A 455 3.26 19.03 -7.08
CA ARG A 455 2.34 17.93 -6.78
C ARG A 455 2.04 17.92 -5.28
N LEU A 456 0.77 18.07 -4.91
CA LEU A 456 0.30 17.88 -3.54
C LEU A 456 -0.37 16.53 -3.43
N ALA A 457 0.10 15.70 -2.51
CA ALA A 457 -0.52 14.45 -2.13
C ALA A 457 -1.26 14.65 -0.80
N LEU A 458 -2.57 14.86 -0.88
CA LEU A 458 -3.40 15.06 0.31
C LEU A 458 -3.88 13.69 0.79
N LEU A 459 -3.38 13.22 1.94
CA LEU A 459 -3.83 11.97 2.55
C LEU A 459 -4.18 12.14 4.04
N HIS A 460 -3.76 13.25 4.65
CA HIS A 460 -4.10 13.56 6.02
C HIS A 460 -5.41 14.36 6.07
N PRO A 461 -6.45 13.94 6.84
CA PRO A 461 -7.70 14.71 6.95
C PRO A 461 -7.50 16.15 7.42
N ASP A 462 -6.50 16.40 8.28
CA ASP A 462 -6.18 17.74 8.81
C ASP A 462 -5.28 18.58 7.87
N THR A 463 -5.01 18.13 6.65
CA THR A 463 -4.43 18.99 5.62
C THR A 463 -5.51 19.95 5.13
N THR A 464 -5.66 21.07 5.82
CA THR A 464 -6.73 22.05 5.59
C THR A 464 -6.46 22.94 4.35
N THR A 465 -7.48 23.65 3.91
CA THR A 465 -7.36 24.69 2.87
C THR A 465 -6.40 25.82 3.26
N ASP A 466 -6.27 26.12 4.56
CA ASP A 466 -5.34 27.17 5.04
C ASP A 466 -3.89 26.77 4.79
N ILE A 467 -3.54 25.48 5.00
CA ILE A 467 -2.21 24.94 4.67
C ILE A 467 -1.97 25.08 3.16
N VAL A 468 -2.97 24.79 2.33
CA VAL A 468 -2.84 24.92 0.86
C VAL A 468 -2.66 26.39 0.45
N HIS A 469 -3.41 27.33 1.04
CA HIS A 469 -3.23 28.77 0.81
C HIS A 469 -1.83 29.23 1.18
N GLU A 470 -1.34 28.86 2.35
CA GLU A 470 0.01 29.17 2.80
C GLU A 470 1.08 28.66 1.82
N ILE A 471 0.95 27.42 1.32
CA ILE A 471 1.85 26.85 0.31
C ILE A 471 1.80 27.65 -1.00
N VAL A 472 0.61 27.94 -1.49
CA VAL A 472 0.41 28.66 -2.76
C VAL A 472 0.96 30.09 -2.69
N GLU A 473 0.79 30.79 -1.58
CA GLU A 473 1.32 32.15 -1.37
C GLU A 473 2.85 32.21 -1.46
N THR A 474 3.56 31.14 -1.08
CA THR A 474 5.03 31.07 -1.21
C THR A 474 5.54 31.04 -2.66
N MET A 475 4.63 30.86 -3.63
CA MET A 475 4.95 30.86 -5.07
C MET A 475 4.67 32.22 -5.75
N ALA A 476 4.22 33.21 -5.04
CA ALA A 476 3.88 34.54 -5.54
C ALA A 476 5.05 35.28 -6.21
#